data_537505e4eba02877d288132a8b470c12
#
_entry.id   537505e4eba02877d288132a8b470c12
#
_cell.length_a   1.000
_cell.length_b   1.000
_cell.length_c   1.000
_cell.angle_alpha   90.00
_cell.angle_beta   90.00
_cell.angle_gamma   90.00
#
_symmetry.space_group_name_H-M   'P 1'
#
loop_
_entity.id
_entity.type
_entity.pdbx_description
1 polymer ?
#
loop_
_entity_poly.entity_id
_entity_poly.type
_entity_poly.pdbx_seq_one_letter_code
_entity_poly.pdbx_strand_id
1 'polypeptide(L)'
;MTFFSRHWSTYRRVLEHDLMEHGALTAAVTRTIDGWLAQRGPAEPPPHAVDLGCGDLSLLPPLLRRLPLASFTALDLNGAVLPLAAEALGAVPYPSRFLEGDLLAWAEAEPEGPPVDLIFSSFAVHHLQEPDKGRFLRGCRRHIAPGGLLLWADVFRAPGEDRDTYVGRYCARVQGWSPLEPERQEEVIEHLSQWDHPADPEAIVREAEAAGWRWQWAWQGQHRAEALAVLRPL
;
A
#
# COMPACT_ATOMS: atom_id res chain seq x y z
N MET A 1 13.65 -6.25 -19.98
CA MET A 1 12.22 -6.22 -19.59
C MET A 1 12.19 -6.67 -18.16
N THR A 2 11.83 -5.81 -17.22
CA THR A 2 11.71 -6.17 -15.82
C THR A 2 10.55 -7.15 -15.62
N PHE A 3 10.63 -7.97 -14.58
CA PHE A 3 9.59 -8.94 -14.16
C PHE A 3 8.19 -8.29 -14.16
N PHE A 4 8.05 -7.06 -13.65
CA PHE A 4 6.82 -6.30 -13.60
C PHE A 4 6.16 -6.03 -14.96
N SER A 5 6.94 -5.73 -16.02
CA SER A 5 6.34 -5.43 -17.33
C SER A 5 5.70 -6.65 -18.00
N ARG A 6 6.15 -7.87 -17.66
CA ARG A 6 5.59 -9.12 -18.18
C ARG A 6 4.26 -9.47 -17.48
N HIS A 7 4.14 -9.19 -16.17
CA HIS A 7 2.99 -9.57 -15.34
C HIS A 7 1.91 -8.49 -15.22
N TRP A 8 2.16 -7.29 -15.79
CA TRP A 8 1.24 -6.17 -15.70
C TRP A 8 -0.17 -6.47 -16.23
N SER A 9 -0.26 -7.19 -17.35
CA SER A 9 -1.56 -7.56 -17.93
C SER A 9 -2.33 -8.54 -17.04
N THR A 10 -1.63 -9.43 -16.33
CA THR A 10 -2.23 -10.36 -15.35
C THR A 10 -2.71 -9.61 -14.12
N TYR A 11 -1.91 -8.68 -13.59
CA TYR A 11 -2.32 -7.83 -12.48
C TYR A 11 -3.59 -7.02 -12.79
N ARG A 12 -3.69 -6.41 -13.99
CA ARG A 12 -4.92 -5.72 -14.40
C ARG A 12 -6.14 -6.62 -14.40
N ARG A 13 -6.02 -7.88 -14.82
CA ARG A 13 -7.12 -8.87 -14.73
C ARG A 13 -7.52 -9.16 -13.29
N VAL A 14 -6.53 -9.25 -12.37
CA VAL A 14 -6.80 -9.40 -10.93
C VAL A 14 -7.62 -8.23 -10.41
N LEU A 15 -7.29 -7.00 -10.82
CA LEU A 15 -8.05 -5.79 -10.46
C LEU A 15 -9.44 -5.77 -11.08
N GLU A 16 -9.55 -6.02 -12.40
CA GLU A 16 -10.82 -6.01 -13.15
C GLU A 16 -11.86 -6.96 -12.57
N HIS A 17 -11.42 -8.11 -12.05
CA HIS A 17 -12.28 -9.12 -11.45
C HIS A 17 -12.34 -9.09 -9.93
N ASP A 18 -11.73 -8.06 -9.31
CA ASP A 18 -11.70 -7.86 -7.85
C ASP A 18 -11.23 -9.10 -7.05
N LEU A 19 -10.26 -9.84 -7.60
CA LEU A 19 -9.84 -11.14 -7.05
C LEU A 19 -9.12 -11.04 -5.69
N MET A 20 -8.65 -9.84 -5.33
CA MET A 20 -8.01 -9.52 -4.05
C MET A 20 -8.82 -8.50 -3.23
N GLU A 21 -10.13 -8.44 -3.42
CA GLU A 21 -11.06 -7.58 -2.66
C GLU A 21 -10.70 -6.07 -2.73
N HIS A 22 -10.09 -5.62 -3.85
CA HIS A 22 -9.64 -4.24 -4.04
C HIS A 22 -10.77 -3.22 -3.88
N GLY A 23 -11.99 -3.57 -4.31
CA GLY A 23 -13.17 -2.70 -4.18
C GLY A 23 -13.51 -2.42 -2.72
N ALA A 24 -13.59 -3.47 -1.88
CA ALA A 24 -13.87 -3.34 -0.45
C ALA A 24 -12.73 -2.63 0.30
N LEU A 25 -11.48 -2.95 -0.06
CA LEU A 25 -10.27 -2.31 0.48
C LEU A 25 -10.25 -0.81 0.16
N THR A 26 -10.47 -0.43 -1.12
CA THR A 26 -10.50 0.97 -1.56
C THR A 26 -11.62 1.75 -0.86
N ALA A 27 -12.79 1.13 -0.65
CA ALA A 27 -13.87 1.74 0.11
C ALA A 27 -13.47 1.97 1.59
N ALA A 28 -12.71 1.04 2.19
CA ALA A 28 -12.21 1.20 3.56
C ALA A 28 -11.14 2.33 3.64
N VAL A 29 -10.21 2.39 2.69
CA VAL A 29 -9.23 3.49 2.56
C VAL A 29 -9.97 4.83 2.45
N THR A 30 -10.95 4.92 1.56
CA THR A 30 -11.74 6.12 1.35
C THR A 30 -12.42 6.59 2.63
N ARG A 31 -13.15 5.69 3.32
CA ARG A 31 -13.80 6.03 4.61
C ARG A 31 -12.80 6.49 5.67
N THR A 32 -11.63 5.86 5.73
CA THR A 32 -10.59 6.22 6.71
C THR A 32 -10.05 7.61 6.45
N ILE A 33 -9.72 7.95 5.19
CA ILE A 33 -9.20 9.27 4.83
C ILE A 33 -10.28 10.33 5.04
N ASP A 34 -11.54 10.09 4.64
CA ASP A 34 -12.64 11.02 4.85
C ASP A 34 -12.88 11.28 6.34
N GLY A 35 -12.87 10.23 7.17
CA GLY A 35 -13.01 10.37 8.61
C GLY A 35 -11.84 11.13 9.26
N TRP A 36 -10.63 10.95 8.77
CA TRP A 36 -9.46 11.69 9.23
C TRP A 36 -9.52 13.15 8.82
N LEU A 37 -9.87 13.44 7.56
CA LEU A 37 -10.02 14.83 7.10
C LEU A 37 -11.13 15.57 7.84
N ALA A 38 -12.23 14.90 8.17
CA ALA A 38 -13.33 15.49 8.94
C ALA A 38 -12.94 15.87 10.37
N GLN A 39 -11.87 15.27 10.92
CA GLN A 39 -11.34 15.59 12.24
C GLN A 39 -10.32 16.74 12.22
N ARG A 40 -9.81 17.11 11.05
CA ARG A 40 -8.90 18.25 10.90
C ARG A 40 -9.66 19.55 11.09
N GLY A 41 -9.07 20.45 11.86
CA GLY A 41 -9.64 21.77 12.11
C GLY A 41 -9.62 22.65 10.86
N PRO A 42 -10.55 23.61 10.73
CA PRO A 42 -10.60 24.49 9.56
C PRO A 42 -9.38 25.42 9.40
N ALA A 43 -8.58 25.55 10.44
CA ALA A 43 -7.32 26.31 10.44
C ALA A 43 -6.09 25.44 10.07
N GLU A 44 -6.24 24.13 9.96
CA GLU A 44 -5.14 23.27 9.56
C GLU A 44 -4.88 23.42 8.05
N PRO A 45 -3.58 23.50 7.64
CA PRO A 45 -3.24 23.59 6.23
C PRO A 45 -3.64 22.31 5.48
N PRO A 46 -3.84 22.40 4.17
CA PRO A 46 -4.02 21.22 3.33
C PRO A 46 -2.90 20.19 3.55
N PRO A 47 -3.20 18.88 3.58
CA PRO A 47 -2.22 17.86 3.89
C PRO A 47 -1.26 17.56 2.73
N HIS A 48 -0.03 17.20 3.07
CA HIS A 48 0.95 16.60 2.17
C HIS A 48 0.78 15.08 2.17
N ALA A 49 0.65 14.46 1.00
CA ALA A 49 0.47 13.03 0.85
C ALA A 49 1.57 12.37 0.03
N VAL A 50 1.95 11.15 0.41
CA VAL A 50 2.85 10.30 -0.35
C VAL A 50 2.28 8.90 -0.50
N ASP A 51 2.43 8.29 -1.68
CA ASP A 51 2.08 6.91 -1.99
C ASP A 51 3.37 6.13 -2.32
N LEU A 52 3.68 5.13 -1.50
CA LEU A 52 4.91 4.33 -1.56
C LEU A 52 4.62 2.97 -2.19
N GLY A 53 5.13 2.73 -3.39
CA GLY A 53 4.77 1.60 -4.25
C GLY A 53 3.44 1.87 -4.94
N CYS A 54 3.33 3.02 -5.62
CA CYS A 54 2.07 3.53 -6.15
C CYS A 54 1.53 2.73 -7.36
N GLY A 55 2.37 1.92 -8.02
CA GLY A 55 2.00 1.27 -9.28
C GLY A 55 1.49 2.28 -10.31
N ASP A 56 0.42 1.93 -11.02
CA ASP A 56 -0.24 2.81 -12.00
C ASP A 56 -1.39 3.65 -11.37
N LEU A 57 -1.53 3.65 -10.06
CA LEU A 57 -2.63 4.31 -9.35
C LEU A 57 -4.04 3.85 -9.76
N SER A 58 -4.22 2.64 -10.30
CA SER A 58 -5.50 2.19 -10.89
C SER A 58 -6.72 2.38 -9.99
N LEU A 59 -6.57 2.38 -8.66
CA LEU A 59 -7.68 2.40 -7.70
C LEU A 59 -7.89 3.74 -7.00
N LEU A 60 -6.84 4.54 -6.85
CA LEU A 60 -6.87 5.76 -6.02
C LEU A 60 -7.30 7.05 -6.72
N PRO A 61 -7.22 7.23 -8.05
CA PRO A 61 -7.49 8.52 -8.68
C PRO A 61 -8.85 9.14 -8.34
N PRO A 62 -9.97 8.37 -8.23
CA PRO A 62 -11.25 8.98 -7.85
C PRO A 62 -11.21 9.63 -6.45
N LEU A 63 -10.46 9.04 -5.52
CA LEU A 63 -10.23 9.60 -4.19
C LEU A 63 -9.28 10.80 -4.28
N LEU A 64 -8.10 10.64 -4.86
CA LEU A 64 -7.06 11.67 -4.93
C LEU A 64 -7.56 12.96 -5.58
N ARG A 65 -8.33 12.88 -6.69
CA ARG A 65 -8.86 14.06 -7.38
C ARG A 65 -9.75 14.96 -6.53
N ARG A 66 -10.40 14.43 -5.49
CA ARG A 66 -11.30 15.19 -4.61
C ARG A 66 -10.65 15.63 -3.30
N LEU A 67 -9.46 15.13 -2.99
CA LEU A 67 -8.77 15.48 -1.75
C LEU A 67 -8.20 16.90 -1.84
N PRO A 68 -8.34 17.72 -0.77
CA PRO A 68 -7.77 19.05 -0.69
C PRO A 68 -6.29 18.97 -0.26
N LEU A 69 -5.42 18.42 -1.13
CA LEU A 69 -4.01 18.24 -0.80
C LEU A 69 -3.19 19.51 -1.02
N ALA A 70 -2.14 19.71 -0.20
CA ALA A 70 -1.09 20.67 -0.46
C ALA A 70 -0.11 20.16 -1.55
N SER A 71 0.15 18.85 -1.53
CA SER A 71 0.94 18.17 -2.56
C SER A 71 0.70 16.66 -2.51
N PHE A 72 1.00 15.98 -3.62
CA PHE A 72 1.02 14.53 -3.72
C PHE A 72 2.33 14.06 -4.34
N THR A 73 2.95 13.05 -3.74
CA THR A 73 4.11 12.37 -4.30
C THR A 73 3.79 10.89 -4.45
N ALA A 74 3.94 10.37 -5.64
CA ALA A 74 3.83 8.94 -5.96
C ALA A 74 5.24 8.38 -6.22
N LEU A 75 5.61 7.29 -5.55
CA LEU A 75 6.91 6.66 -5.69
C LEU A 75 6.72 5.19 -6.02
N ASP A 76 7.45 4.71 -7.03
CA ASP A 76 7.49 3.29 -7.39
C ASP A 76 8.88 2.87 -7.83
N LEU A 77 9.26 1.63 -7.53
CA LEU A 77 10.54 1.05 -7.93
C LEU A 77 10.65 0.88 -9.46
N ASN A 78 9.50 0.72 -10.12
CA ASN A 78 9.42 0.55 -11.57
C ASN A 78 9.04 1.88 -12.26
N GLY A 79 10.03 2.62 -12.72
CA GLY A 79 9.80 3.88 -13.44
C GLY A 79 8.87 3.79 -14.65
N ALA A 80 8.70 2.58 -15.23
CA ALA A 80 7.82 2.40 -16.39
C ALA A 80 6.32 2.52 -16.07
N VAL A 81 5.90 2.38 -14.80
CA VAL A 81 4.49 2.56 -14.40
C VAL A 81 4.13 4.02 -14.12
N LEU A 82 5.11 4.86 -13.86
CA LEU A 82 4.88 6.26 -13.44
C LEU A 82 4.16 7.13 -14.49
N PRO A 83 4.43 7.00 -15.80
CA PRO A 83 3.63 7.69 -16.81
C PRO A 83 2.15 7.25 -16.79
N LEU A 84 1.88 5.96 -16.52
CA LEU A 84 0.51 5.44 -16.41
C LEU A 84 -0.19 6.00 -15.17
N ALA A 85 0.53 6.06 -14.04
CA ALA A 85 0.05 6.67 -12.80
C ALA A 85 -0.29 8.16 -12.99
N ALA A 86 0.56 8.91 -13.70
CA ALA A 86 0.33 10.32 -14.00
C ALA A 86 -0.90 10.51 -14.91
N GLU A 87 -1.05 9.68 -15.94
CA GLU A 87 -2.22 9.67 -16.82
C GLU A 87 -3.50 9.32 -16.05
N ALA A 88 -3.45 8.28 -15.21
CA ALA A 88 -4.57 7.84 -14.38
C ALA A 88 -5.01 8.93 -13.39
N LEU A 89 -4.07 9.63 -12.74
CA LEU A 89 -4.39 10.76 -11.85
C LEU A 89 -5.03 11.91 -12.62
N GLY A 90 -4.48 12.23 -13.80
CA GLY A 90 -4.94 13.36 -14.59
C GLY A 90 -4.70 14.71 -13.92
N ALA A 91 -5.46 15.74 -14.33
CA ALA A 91 -5.35 17.09 -13.76
C ALA A 91 -5.91 17.13 -12.34
N VAL A 92 -5.13 17.66 -11.40
CA VAL A 92 -5.49 17.90 -9.99
C VAL A 92 -5.10 19.32 -9.60
N PRO A 93 -5.78 19.93 -8.59
CA PRO A 93 -5.55 21.33 -8.22
C PRO A 93 -4.29 21.56 -7.36
N TYR A 94 -3.50 20.53 -7.11
CA TYR A 94 -2.29 20.57 -6.28
C TYR A 94 -1.06 20.02 -7.04
N PRO A 95 0.16 20.41 -6.64
CA PRO A 95 1.39 19.83 -7.20
C PRO A 95 1.45 18.32 -7.00
N SER A 96 1.74 17.58 -8.07
CA SER A 96 1.97 16.14 -8.02
C SER A 96 3.34 15.80 -8.61
N ARG A 97 4.02 14.82 -8.00
CA ARG A 97 5.33 14.30 -8.41
C ARG A 97 5.26 12.79 -8.53
N PHE A 98 5.95 12.26 -9.54
CA PHE A 98 6.08 10.82 -9.79
C PHE A 98 7.56 10.49 -9.82
N LEU A 99 8.03 9.69 -8.87
CA LEU A 99 9.43 9.44 -8.62
C LEU A 99 9.75 7.95 -8.72
N GLU A 100 10.77 7.61 -9.50
CA GLU A 100 11.32 6.26 -9.46
C GLU A 100 12.21 6.12 -8.22
N GLY A 101 11.92 5.10 -7.39
CA GLY A 101 12.67 4.89 -6.17
C GLY A 101 12.16 3.72 -5.34
N ASP A 102 13.00 3.28 -4.41
CA ASP A 102 12.70 2.22 -3.46
C ASP A 102 12.01 2.78 -2.23
N LEU A 103 10.91 2.15 -1.80
CA LEU A 103 10.10 2.61 -0.67
C LEU A 103 10.85 2.54 0.68
N LEU A 104 11.74 1.56 0.86
CA LEU A 104 12.55 1.46 2.07
C LEU A 104 13.65 2.53 2.09
N ALA A 105 14.30 2.76 0.94
CA ALA A 105 15.28 3.83 0.81
C ALA A 105 14.64 5.21 1.06
N TRP A 106 13.42 5.44 0.56
CA TRP A 106 12.67 6.66 0.87
C TRP A 106 12.40 6.79 2.37
N ALA A 107 11.93 5.72 3.01
CA ALA A 107 11.64 5.75 4.45
C ALA A 107 12.90 5.99 5.29
N GLU A 108 14.05 5.46 4.88
CA GLU A 108 15.33 5.60 5.60
C GLU A 108 16.06 6.93 5.33
N ALA A 109 15.71 7.63 4.27
CA ALA A 109 16.28 8.95 3.99
C ALA A 109 15.97 9.95 5.10
N GLU A 110 16.79 10.98 5.22
CA GLU A 110 16.46 12.10 6.09
C GLU A 110 15.28 12.87 5.52
N PRO A 111 14.29 13.25 6.35
CA PRO A 111 13.14 14.01 5.89
C PRO A 111 13.55 15.33 5.22
N GLU A 112 13.08 15.51 4.00
CA GLU A 112 13.28 16.76 3.25
C GLU A 112 11.93 17.48 3.06
N GLY A 113 11.90 18.78 3.32
CA GLY A 113 10.69 19.60 3.18
C GLY A 113 9.72 19.49 4.35
N PRO A 114 8.44 19.81 4.15
CA PRO A 114 7.42 19.74 5.20
C PRO A 114 7.14 18.28 5.58
N PRO A 115 6.77 18.02 6.85
CA PRO A 115 6.32 16.70 7.27
C PRO A 115 5.14 16.22 6.43
N VAL A 116 5.08 14.90 6.21
CA VAL A 116 4.01 14.26 5.45
C VAL A 116 2.82 13.97 6.37
N ASP A 117 1.61 14.40 5.97
CA ASP A 117 0.40 14.17 6.76
C ASP A 117 -0.23 12.81 6.48
N LEU A 118 -0.06 12.29 5.25
CA LEU A 118 -0.63 11.03 4.82
C LEU A 118 0.42 10.22 4.07
N ILE A 119 0.86 9.12 4.65
CA ILE A 119 1.64 8.08 3.97
C ILE A 119 0.67 6.95 3.60
N PHE A 120 0.66 6.57 2.35
CA PHE A 120 -0.10 5.43 1.86
C PHE A 120 0.85 4.41 1.23
N SER A 121 0.58 3.13 1.40
CA SER A 121 1.22 2.06 0.68
C SER A 121 0.22 0.92 0.48
N SER A 122 0.12 0.43 -0.74
CA SER A 122 -0.83 -0.62 -1.10
C SER A 122 -0.14 -1.73 -1.89
N PHE A 123 -0.22 -2.95 -1.39
CA PHE A 123 0.36 -4.15 -2.03
C PHE A 123 1.83 -3.96 -2.46
N ALA A 124 2.65 -3.37 -1.58
CA ALA A 124 4.06 -3.11 -1.83
C ALA A 124 4.98 -3.54 -0.68
N VAL A 125 4.57 -3.33 0.57
CA VAL A 125 5.43 -3.60 1.74
C VAL A 125 5.62 -5.10 1.97
N HIS A 126 4.71 -5.96 1.48
CA HIS A 126 4.88 -7.41 1.55
C HIS A 126 6.12 -7.91 0.78
N HIS A 127 6.68 -7.14 -0.14
CA HIS A 127 7.95 -7.48 -0.80
C HIS A 127 9.17 -7.27 0.10
N LEU A 128 9.06 -6.52 1.18
CA LEU A 128 10.13 -6.39 2.15
C LEU A 128 10.28 -7.64 3.01
N GLN A 129 11.51 -8.01 3.31
CA GLN A 129 11.81 -9.03 4.33
C GLN A 129 11.36 -8.55 5.72
N GLU A 130 11.13 -9.49 6.66
CA GLU A 130 10.63 -9.15 8.00
C GLU A 130 11.45 -8.05 8.72
N PRO A 131 12.81 -8.09 8.74
CA PRO A 131 13.58 -7.02 9.40
C PRO A 131 13.40 -5.65 8.74
N ASP A 132 13.19 -5.63 7.42
CA ASP A 132 13.08 -4.40 6.65
C ASP A 132 11.72 -3.72 6.85
N LYS A 133 10.67 -4.47 7.17
CA LYS A 133 9.38 -3.90 7.58
C LYS A 133 9.48 -3.05 8.84
N GLY A 134 10.25 -3.52 9.84
CA GLY A 134 10.54 -2.73 11.03
C GLY A 134 11.35 -1.47 10.72
N ARG A 135 12.31 -1.54 9.79
CA ARG A 135 13.08 -0.37 9.29
C ARG A 135 12.15 0.61 8.58
N PHE A 136 11.27 0.13 7.70
CA PHE A 136 10.26 0.91 7.02
C PHE A 136 9.36 1.67 8.00
N LEU A 137 8.82 1.00 9.03
CA LEU A 137 7.98 1.61 10.05
C LEU A 137 8.71 2.71 10.82
N ARG A 138 9.96 2.46 11.25
CA ARG A 138 10.79 3.47 11.94
C ARG A 138 11.10 4.66 11.04
N GLY A 139 11.37 4.39 9.77
CA GLY A 139 11.60 5.41 8.77
C GLY A 139 10.37 6.30 8.55
N CYS A 140 9.23 5.71 8.22
CA CYS A 140 7.97 6.45 8.05
C CYS A 140 7.62 7.30 9.27
N ARG A 141 7.97 6.83 10.50
CA ARG A 141 7.72 7.59 11.73
C ARG A 141 8.49 8.92 11.79
N ARG A 142 9.63 9.02 11.12
CA ARG A 142 10.39 10.28 11.05
C ARG A 142 9.80 11.29 10.08
N HIS A 143 9.16 10.80 9.02
CA HIS A 143 8.57 11.64 7.98
C HIS A 143 7.16 12.15 8.33
N ILE A 144 6.43 11.42 9.18
CA ILE A 144 5.01 11.71 9.46
C ILE A 144 4.83 12.90 10.37
N ALA A 145 3.88 13.78 10.02
CA ALA A 145 3.46 14.90 10.85
C ALA A 145 2.74 14.44 12.13
N PRO A 146 2.79 15.23 13.22
CA PRO A 146 1.88 15.02 14.35
C PRO A 146 0.42 15.00 13.87
N GLY A 147 -0.33 13.96 14.25
CA GLY A 147 -1.73 13.79 13.80
C GLY A 147 -1.89 13.22 12.39
N GLY A 148 -0.79 12.96 11.68
CA GLY A 148 -0.79 12.29 10.38
C GLY A 148 -1.15 10.81 10.46
N LEU A 149 -1.33 10.18 9.29
CA LEU A 149 -1.64 8.77 9.12
C LEU A 149 -0.63 8.05 8.25
N LEU A 150 -0.25 6.84 8.64
CA LEU A 150 0.24 5.82 7.70
C LEU A 150 -0.89 4.81 7.47
N LEU A 151 -1.32 4.67 6.22
CA LEU A 151 -2.25 3.66 5.75
C LEU A 151 -1.47 2.57 5.03
N TRP A 152 -1.50 1.36 5.59
CA TRP A 152 -0.86 0.19 5.01
C TRP A 152 -1.94 -0.81 4.61
N ALA A 153 -2.25 -0.84 3.30
CA ALA A 153 -3.16 -1.77 2.67
C ALA A 153 -2.34 -2.90 2.04
N ASP A 154 -2.46 -4.14 2.53
CA ASP A 154 -1.57 -5.19 2.08
C ASP A 154 -2.11 -6.59 2.39
N VAL A 155 -1.33 -7.61 2.03
CA VAL A 155 -1.52 -8.98 2.45
C VAL A 155 -0.77 -9.26 3.75
N PHE A 156 -1.44 -9.99 4.65
CA PHE A 156 -0.90 -10.42 5.94
C PHE A 156 -1.15 -11.91 6.15
N ARG A 157 -0.32 -12.54 6.94
CA ARG A 157 -0.55 -13.93 7.38
C ARG A 157 -1.73 -13.98 8.37
N ALA A 158 -2.34 -15.14 8.52
CA ALA A 158 -3.24 -15.36 9.66
C ALA A 158 -2.41 -15.44 10.96
N PRO A 159 -2.97 -15.11 12.13
CA PRO A 159 -2.25 -15.23 13.40
C PRO A 159 -1.67 -16.62 13.60
N GLY A 160 -0.35 -16.71 13.87
CA GLY A 160 0.40 -17.95 14.06
C GLY A 160 0.70 -18.74 12.76
N GLU A 161 0.32 -18.21 11.59
CA GLU A 161 0.62 -18.84 10.31
C GLU A 161 2.07 -18.53 9.89
N ASP A 162 2.85 -19.52 9.51
CA ASP A 162 4.14 -19.31 8.88
C ASP A 162 3.98 -18.93 7.39
N ARG A 163 5.09 -18.51 6.76
CA ARG A 163 5.07 -18.08 5.35
C ARG A 163 4.66 -19.21 4.41
N ASP A 164 5.16 -20.41 4.63
CA ASP A 164 4.93 -21.55 3.73
C ASP A 164 3.46 -21.98 3.77
N THR A 165 2.85 -21.97 4.96
CA THR A 165 1.42 -22.23 5.15
C THR A 165 0.58 -21.16 4.46
N TYR A 166 0.93 -19.86 4.61
CA TYR A 166 0.30 -18.76 3.90
C TYR A 166 0.38 -18.94 2.38
N VAL A 167 1.58 -19.19 1.85
CA VAL A 167 1.82 -19.39 0.41
C VAL A 167 0.96 -20.54 -0.11
N GLY A 168 0.96 -21.69 0.58
CA GLY A 168 0.15 -22.85 0.19
C GLY A 168 -1.35 -22.52 0.13
N ARG A 169 -1.86 -21.83 1.15
CA ARG A 169 -3.27 -21.40 1.23
C ARG A 169 -3.64 -20.39 0.15
N TYR A 170 -2.77 -19.41 -0.09
CA TYR A 170 -3.04 -18.38 -1.09
C TYR A 170 -2.92 -18.93 -2.52
N CYS A 171 -1.94 -19.80 -2.80
CA CYS A 171 -1.82 -20.50 -4.07
C CYS A 171 -3.07 -21.34 -4.39
N ALA A 172 -3.61 -22.06 -3.39
CA ALA A 172 -4.85 -22.81 -3.55
C ALA A 172 -6.05 -21.88 -3.90
N ARG A 173 -6.10 -20.67 -3.32
CA ARG A 173 -7.08 -19.65 -3.68
C ARG A 173 -6.90 -19.18 -5.12
N VAL A 174 -5.67 -18.88 -5.55
CA VAL A 174 -5.35 -18.43 -6.91
C VAL A 174 -5.77 -19.47 -7.95
N GLN A 175 -5.55 -20.76 -7.69
CA GLN A 175 -6.01 -21.86 -8.55
C GLN A 175 -7.53 -21.88 -8.74
N GLY A 176 -8.29 -21.33 -7.80
CA GLY A 176 -9.74 -21.15 -7.90
C GLY A 176 -10.19 -19.88 -8.63
N TRP A 177 -9.30 -19.04 -9.10
CA TRP A 177 -9.64 -17.79 -9.80
C TRP A 177 -10.07 -18.04 -11.25
N SER A 178 -11.28 -18.48 -11.44
CA SER A 178 -11.85 -18.82 -12.77
C SER A 178 -11.79 -17.70 -13.81
N PRO A 179 -11.72 -16.38 -13.48
CA PRO A 179 -11.52 -15.35 -14.49
C PRO A 179 -10.10 -15.29 -15.08
N LEU A 180 -9.13 -16.00 -14.48
CA LEU A 180 -7.76 -16.11 -15.01
C LEU A 180 -7.55 -17.43 -15.71
N GLU A 181 -6.93 -17.37 -16.90
CA GLU A 181 -6.42 -18.56 -17.59
C GLU A 181 -5.35 -19.27 -16.74
N PRO A 182 -5.17 -20.60 -16.84
CA PRO A 182 -4.22 -21.35 -16.04
C PRO A 182 -2.79 -20.76 -16.05
N GLU A 183 -2.31 -20.32 -17.19
CA GLU A 183 -0.98 -19.72 -17.35
C GLU A 183 -0.84 -18.44 -16.54
N ARG A 184 -1.91 -17.63 -16.43
CA ARG A 184 -1.93 -16.41 -15.60
C ARG A 184 -2.02 -16.72 -14.12
N GLN A 185 -2.73 -17.79 -13.75
CA GLN A 185 -2.73 -18.27 -12.36
C GLN A 185 -1.33 -18.73 -11.94
N GLU A 186 -0.61 -19.45 -12.83
CA GLU A 186 0.77 -19.84 -12.61
C GLU A 186 1.70 -18.64 -12.44
N GLU A 187 1.57 -17.59 -13.24
CA GLU A 187 2.32 -16.34 -13.08
C GLU A 187 2.12 -15.71 -11.70
N VAL A 188 0.88 -15.64 -11.22
CA VAL A 188 0.58 -15.11 -9.87
C VAL A 188 1.17 -16.01 -8.79
N ILE A 189 1.04 -17.34 -8.92
CA ILE A 189 1.58 -18.32 -7.98
C ILE A 189 3.12 -18.24 -7.91
N GLU A 190 3.78 -18.12 -9.07
CA GLU A 190 5.23 -17.97 -9.14
C GLU A 190 5.68 -16.68 -8.42
N HIS A 191 5.02 -15.55 -8.72
CA HIS A 191 5.31 -14.26 -8.08
C HIS A 191 5.18 -14.36 -6.56
N LEU A 192 4.02 -14.78 -6.08
CA LEU A 192 3.69 -14.91 -4.67
C LEU A 192 4.67 -15.82 -3.93
N SER A 193 5.05 -16.96 -4.55
CA SER A 193 5.95 -17.93 -3.94
C SER A 193 7.38 -17.41 -3.82
N GLN A 194 7.84 -16.61 -4.79
CA GLN A 194 9.21 -16.11 -4.85
C GLN A 194 9.41 -14.80 -4.09
N TRP A 195 8.43 -13.88 -4.14
CA TRP A 195 8.64 -12.48 -3.78
C TRP A 195 7.81 -11.98 -2.61
N ASP A 196 6.71 -12.67 -2.25
CA ASP A 196 5.87 -12.20 -1.18
C ASP A 196 6.35 -12.68 0.19
N HIS A 197 6.47 -11.73 1.09
CA HIS A 197 6.80 -11.92 2.50
C HIS A 197 5.71 -11.25 3.35
N PRO A 198 4.46 -11.76 3.35
CA PRO A 198 3.38 -11.15 4.13
C PRO A 198 3.70 -11.14 5.61
N ALA A 199 3.47 -10.02 6.26
CA ALA A 199 3.82 -9.85 7.65
C ALA A 199 2.98 -10.73 8.58
N ASP A 200 3.62 -11.24 9.65
CA ASP A 200 2.89 -11.78 10.79
C ASP A 200 2.18 -10.64 11.53
N PRO A 201 0.84 -10.69 11.71
CA PRO A 201 0.08 -9.57 12.25
C PRO A 201 0.44 -9.21 13.69
N GLU A 202 0.82 -10.20 14.52
CA GLU A 202 1.19 -9.91 15.91
C GLU A 202 2.62 -9.36 16.01
N ALA A 203 3.55 -9.91 15.20
CA ALA A 203 4.92 -9.44 15.18
C ALA A 203 5.01 -8.02 14.64
N ILE A 204 4.31 -7.71 13.54
CA ILE A 204 4.38 -6.38 12.94
C ILE A 204 3.70 -5.30 13.79
N VAL A 205 2.65 -5.64 14.53
CA VAL A 205 2.04 -4.72 15.51
C VAL A 205 3.04 -4.36 16.59
N ARG A 206 3.77 -5.35 17.16
CA ARG A 206 4.83 -5.08 18.16
C ARG A 206 5.95 -4.20 17.59
N GLU A 207 6.39 -4.45 16.35
CA GLU A 207 7.38 -3.61 15.69
C GLU A 207 6.89 -2.18 15.46
N ALA A 208 5.62 -2.01 15.09
CA ALA A 208 5.00 -0.70 14.91
C ALA A 208 4.93 0.06 16.23
N GLU A 209 4.50 -0.58 17.31
CA GLU A 209 4.44 0.01 18.66
C GLU A 209 5.83 0.43 19.15
N ALA A 210 6.84 -0.44 18.95
CA ALA A 210 8.23 -0.13 19.27
C ALA A 210 8.79 1.03 18.43
N ALA A 211 8.27 1.24 17.24
CA ALA A 211 8.59 2.37 16.35
C ALA A 211 7.80 3.65 16.68
N GLY A 212 6.95 3.66 17.70
CA GLY A 212 6.17 4.83 18.10
C GLY A 212 4.86 5.02 17.35
N TRP A 213 4.26 3.91 16.90
CA TRP A 213 2.96 3.91 16.23
C TRP A 213 1.89 3.28 17.12
N ARG A 214 0.67 3.82 17.07
CA ARG A 214 -0.55 3.14 17.48
C ARG A 214 -1.14 2.46 16.25
N TRP A 215 -1.29 1.14 16.30
CA TRP A 215 -1.84 0.31 15.24
C TRP A 215 -3.35 0.09 15.41
N GLN A 216 -4.09 0.12 14.32
CA GLN A 216 -5.51 -0.25 14.27
C GLN A 216 -5.82 -0.93 12.95
N TRP A 217 -6.49 -2.09 13.00
CA TRP A 217 -7.08 -2.70 11.83
C TRP A 217 -8.36 -1.94 11.46
N ALA A 218 -8.42 -1.34 10.27
CA ALA A 218 -9.58 -0.61 9.77
C ALA A 218 -10.47 -1.48 8.89
N TRP A 219 -9.88 -2.52 8.26
CA TRP A 219 -10.59 -3.49 7.46
C TRP A 219 -9.78 -4.77 7.34
N GLN A 220 -10.49 -5.90 7.21
CA GLN A 220 -9.91 -7.21 6.93
C GLN A 220 -10.80 -7.94 5.93
N GLY A 221 -10.19 -8.50 4.89
CA GLY A 221 -10.85 -9.28 3.86
C GLY A 221 -11.37 -10.63 4.37
N GLN A 222 -12.35 -11.15 3.66
CA GLN A 222 -12.98 -12.43 4.01
C GLN A 222 -12.05 -13.64 3.87
N HIS A 223 -10.97 -13.51 3.10
CA HIS A 223 -10.00 -14.58 2.86
C HIS A 223 -8.83 -14.58 3.83
N ARG A 224 -8.85 -13.73 4.87
CA ARG A 224 -7.79 -13.65 5.90
C ARG A 224 -6.40 -13.39 5.33
N ALA A 225 -6.33 -12.55 4.31
CA ALA A 225 -5.08 -12.15 3.69
C ALA A 225 -5.04 -10.64 3.52
N GLU A 226 -5.93 -10.08 2.74
CA GLU A 226 -5.98 -8.64 2.49
C GLU A 226 -6.49 -7.89 3.73
N ALA A 227 -5.81 -6.82 4.11
CA ALA A 227 -6.23 -5.98 5.22
C ALA A 227 -5.76 -4.53 5.06
N LEU A 228 -6.42 -3.62 5.75
CA LEU A 228 -6.02 -2.23 5.92
C LEU A 228 -5.64 -1.97 7.37
N ALA A 229 -4.39 -1.63 7.59
CA ALA A 229 -3.90 -1.09 8.84
C ALA A 229 -3.84 0.44 8.78
N VAL A 230 -4.23 1.07 9.88
CA VAL A 230 -4.11 2.51 10.12
C VAL A 230 -3.17 2.72 11.28
N LEU A 231 -2.08 3.42 11.03
CA LEU A 231 -1.07 3.72 12.03
C LEU A 231 -1.07 5.22 12.31
N ARG A 232 -1.09 5.57 13.59
CA ARG A 232 -1.03 6.95 14.07
C ARG A 232 0.20 7.13 14.95
N PRO A 233 0.91 8.27 14.87
CA PRO A 233 1.97 8.58 15.83
C PRO A 233 1.46 8.51 17.28
N LEU A 234 2.27 7.90 18.18
CA LEU A 234 2.04 7.91 19.63
C LEU A 234 2.45 9.24 20.21
#